data_cd08e6d5e55d67ccc0c63d2fceb286ba
#
_entry.id   cd08e6d5e55d67ccc0c63d2fceb286ba
#
_cell.length_a   1.000
_cell.length_b   1.000
_cell.length_c   1.000
_cell.angle_alpha   90.00
_cell.angle_beta   90.00
_cell.angle_gamma   90.00
#
_symmetry.space_group_name_H-M   'P 1'
#
loop_
_entity.id
_entity.type
_entity.pdbx_description
1 polymer ?
#
loop_
_entity_poly.entity_id
_entity_poly.type
_entity_poly.pdbx_seq_one_letter_code
_entity_poly.pdbx_strand_id
1 'polypeptide(L)'
;YLTRTVDSILDEARKGEHGFARVTVRVVSHSSAQEHVAFRKIRDRPAGPKDMQTRVYLEAAVDADRRRMDPGAGRAASVDDKNNPDDVPGPRVRQQTLDLVSVLRDVGGVGGGGGADYVLLTEDDATMCEGHLAGIGRKMAAAAAVDPMWTMLRTSIGFIGIVMHRADTNALANFLETHYQRKPPDILLIEWVAGNWEGGVRAHGARARGEQLIPDKKDPTLRVVSKSAAKMPLARGHFVSLKNAFEHIGEVSSLRATHASVTPDCDAPLTSFLWALERFKNPARCADAGIVPCE
;
A
#
# COMPACT_ATOMS: atom_id res chain seq x y z
N TYR A 1 -5.70 10.50 15.38
CA TYR A 1 -5.05 10.48 14.07
C TYR A 1 -6.09 10.27 12.96
N LEU A 2 -6.86 9.19 12.94
CA LEU A 2 -7.79 8.82 11.87
C LEU A 2 -8.66 9.98 11.33
N THR A 3 -9.21 10.83 12.20
CA THR A 3 -10.02 11.98 11.76
C THR A 3 -9.20 12.96 10.94
N ARG A 4 -7.98 13.28 11.38
CA ARG A 4 -7.07 14.19 10.64
C ARG A 4 -6.67 13.59 9.29
N THR A 5 -6.38 12.29 9.25
CA THR A 5 -6.08 11.57 8.00
C THR A 5 -7.22 11.69 7.01
N VAL A 6 -8.44 11.35 7.44
CA VAL A 6 -9.63 11.43 6.58
C VAL A 6 -9.90 12.87 6.13
N ASP A 7 -9.80 13.85 7.04
CA ASP A 7 -10.04 15.25 6.70
C ASP A 7 -9.04 15.77 5.67
N SER A 8 -7.74 15.48 5.84
CA SER A 8 -6.71 15.91 4.87
C SER A 8 -6.97 15.39 3.46
N ILE A 9 -7.38 14.13 3.31
CA ILE A 9 -7.70 13.54 2.00
C ILE A 9 -8.97 14.16 1.41
N LEU A 10 -10.02 14.34 2.23
CA LEU A 10 -11.27 14.95 1.79
C LEU A 10 -11.08 16.41 1.35
N ASP A 11 -10.26 17.17 2.07
CA ASP A 11 -9.99 18.56 1.75
C ASP A 11 -9.23 18.68 0.42
N GLU A 12 -8.24 17.83 0.17
CA GLU A 12 -7.56 17.75 -1.12
C GLU A 12 -8.51 17.34 -2.25
N ALA A 13 -9.39 16.36 -2.00
CA ALA A 13 -10.36 15.92 -2.99
C ALA A 13 -11.39 17.03 -3.35
N ARG A 14 -11.76 17.87 -2.38
CA ARG A 14 -12.70 18.99 -2.60
C ARG A 14 -12.10 20.13 -3.42
N LYS A 15 -10.77 20.29 -3.46
CA LYS A 15 -10.12 21.29 -4.31
C LYS A 15 -10.37 21.05 -5.81
N GLY A 16 -10.69 19.83 -6.21
CA GLY A 16 -11.11 19.49 -7.59
C GLY A 16 -10.01 19.48 -8.64
N GLU A 17 -8.77 19.80 -8.29
CA GLU A 17 -7.65 19.94 -9.23
C GLU A 17 -6.92 18.61 -9.54
N HIS A 18 -7.40 17.49 -8.98
CA HIS A 18 -6.72 16.20 -9.02
C HIS A 18 -6.92 15.39 -10.30
N GLY A 19 -7.83 15.78 -11.18
CA GLY A 19 -8.09 15.07 -12.45
C GLY A 19 -8.89 13.76 -12.33
N PHE A 20 -9.32 13.36 -11.13
CA PHE A 20 -10.16 12.18 -10.93
C PHE A 20 -11.64 12.53 -11.09
N ALA A 21 -12.38 11.72 -11.86
CA ALA A 21 -13.83 11.91 -12.04
C ALA A 21 -14.62 11.65 -10.73
N ARG A 22 -14.05 10.82 -9.84
CA ARG A 22 -14.64 10.46 -8.56
C ARG A 22 -13.54 10.09 -7.57
N VAL A 23 -13.68 10.53 -6.32
CA VAL A 23 -12.85 10.10 -5.18
C VAL A 23 -13.78 9.49 -4.12
N THR A 24 -13.47 8.28 -3.67
CA THR A 24 -14.15 7.66 -2.52
C THR A 24 -13.11 7.40 -1.45
N VAL A 25 -13.28 8.01 -0.28
CA VAL A 25 -12.47 7.71 0.90
C VAL A 25 -13.19 6.62 1.69
N ARG A 26 -12.60 5.43 1.73
CA ARG A 26 -13.15 4.29 2.45
C ARG A 26 -12.33 4.01 3.71
N VAL A 27 -12.98 4.09 4.86
CA VAL A 27 -12.39 3.76 6.16
C VAL A 27 -12.90 2.39 6.58
N VAL A 28 -11.98 1.45 6.76
CA VAL A 28 -12.31 0.08 7.18
C VAL A 28 -11.82 -0.13 8.60
N SER A 29 -12.72 -0.57 9.49
CA SER A 29 -12.38 -0.97 10.86
C SER A 29 -12.50 -2.48 10.99
N HIS A 30 -11.49 -3.12 11.57
CA HIS A 30 -11.51 -4.54 11.93
C HIS A 30 -11.95 -4.77 13.39
N SER A 31 -12.25 -3.69 14.12
CA SER A 31 -12.87 -3.72 15.44
C SER A 31 -14.33 -3.28 15.35
N SER A 32 -15.16 -3.64 16.36
CA SER A 32 -16.53 -3.15 16.40
C SER A 32 -16.55 -1.62 16.41
N ALA A 33 -17.55 -1.03 15.73
CA ALA A 33 -17.70 0.43 15.71
C ALA A 33 -17.87 1.04 17.11
N GLN A 34 -18.22 0.24 18.11
CA GLN A 34 -18.35 0.65 19.50
C GLN A 34 -17.01 0.85 20.19
N GLU A 35 -15.97 0.16 19.73
CA GLU A 35 -14.63 0.19 20.33
C GLU A 35 -13.80 1.38 19.85
N HIS A 36 -14.03 1.86 18.62
CA HIS A 36 -13.21 2.92 18.03
C HIS A 36 -13.95 4.25 17.90
N VAL A 37 -13.74 5.16 18.85
CA VAL A 37 -14.44 6.46 18.93
C VAL A 37 -14.29 7.32 17.67
N ALA A 38 -13.07 7.38 17.10
CA ALA A 38 -12.83 8.17 15.89
C ALA A 38 -13.53 7.57 14.67
N PHE A 39 -13.62 6.24 14.55
CA PHE A 39 -14.36 5.59 13.49
C PHE A 39 -15.86 5.91 13.59
N ARG A 40 -16.46 5.87 14.79
CA ARG A 40 -17.86 6.28 14.99
C ARG A 40 -18.10 7.72 14.55
N LYS A 41 -17.22 8.65 14.94
CA LYS A 41 -17.32 10.05 14.53
C LYS A 41 -17.31 10.22 13.02
N ILE A 42 -16.54 9.42 12.29
CA ILE A 42 -16.48 9.44 10.83
C ILE A 42 -17.75 8.83 10.24
N ARG A 43 -18.16 7.65 10.72
CA ARG A 43 -19.35 6.95 10.25
C ARG A 43 -20.62 7.77 10.43
N ASP A 44 -20.74 8.44 11.58
CA ASP A 44 -21.94 9.17 11.98
C ASP A 44 -21.92 10.63 11.46
N ARG A 45 -20.94 11.00 10.64
CA ARG A 45 -20.93 12.32 9.96
C ARG A 45 -22.15 12.44 9.06
N PRO A 46 -22.87 13.59 9.11
CA PRO A 46 -23.91 13.86 8.14
C PRO A 46 -23.29 13.79 6.74
N ALA A 47 -23.97 13.12 5.82
CA ALA A 47 -23.59 13.15 4.40
C ALA A 47 -23.50 14.62 4.00
N GLY A 48 -22.29 15.08 3.71
CA GLY A 48 -22.08 16.45 3.26
C GLY A 48 -22.91 16.73 2.01
N PRO A 49 -23.17 18.02 1.69
CA PRO A 49 -23.83 18.34 0.45
C PRO A 49 -23.13 17.57 -0.67
N LYS A 50 -23.90 16.87 -1.48
CA LYS A 50 -23.40 16.23 -2.69
C LYS A 50 -22.89 17.37 -3.57
N ASP A 51 -21.62 17.71 -3.41
CA ASP A 51 -21.00 18.68 -4.28
C ASP A 51 -20.96 18.05 -5.66
N MET A 52 -21.82 18.53 -6.53
CA MET A 52 -22.01 17.98 -7.88
C MET A 52 -20.76 18.18 -8.76
N GLN A 53 -19.82 19.01 -8.35
CA GLN A 53 -18.58 19.26 -9.09
C GLN A 53 -17.45 18.29 -8.69
N THR A 54 -17.36 17.93 -7.42
CA THR A 54 -16.39 16.94 -6.91
C THR A 54 -17.17 15.75 -6.37
N ARG A 55 -17.19 14.65 -7.10
CA ARG A 55 -17.84 13.40 -6.66
C ARG A 55 -17.00 12.74 -5.56
N VAL A 56 -17.03 13.34 -4.37
CA VAL A 56 -16.31 12.85 -3.18
C VAL A 56 -17.29 12.12 -2.28
N TYR A 57 -16.94 10.91 -1.91
CA TYR A 57 -17.74 10.04 -1.06
C TYR A 57 -16.89 9.58 0.12
N LEU A 58 -17.51 9.57 1.31
CA LEU A 58 -16.94 8.96 2.50
C LEU A 58 -17.75 7.71 2.83
N GLU A 59 -17.08 6.58 2.88
CA GLU A 59 -17.64 5.29 3.28
C GLU A 59 -16.92 4.80 4.53
N ALA A 60 -17.67 4.33 5.52
CA ALA A 60 -17.13 3.70 6.71
C ALA A 60 -17.76 2.31 6.88
N ALA A 61 -16.90 1.29 6.92
CA ALA A 61 -17.32 -0.10 6.98
C ALA A 61 -16.63 -0.84 8.14
N VAL A 62 -17.36 -1.79 8.73
CA VAL A 62 -16.79 -2.75 9.69
C VAL A 62 -16.65 -4.10 9.01
N ASP A 63 -15.44 -4.64 8.98
CA ASP A 63 -15.13 -5.92 8.34
C ASP A 63 -14.83 -7.02 9.37
N ALA A 64 -15.63 -7.09 10.44
CA ALA A 64 -15.45 -8.08 11.49
C ALA A 64 -15.69 -9.52 11.00
N ASP A 65 -16.66 -9.72 10.09
CA ASP A 65 -17.09 -11.04 9.64
C ASP A 65 -16.13 -11.69 8.62
N ARG A 66 -15.29 -10.89 7.97
CA ARG A 66 -14.31 -11.36 6.96
C ARG A 66 -12.90 -11.48 7.51
N ARG A 67 -12.71 -11.10 8.77
CA ARG A 67 -11.40 -11.07 9.40
C ARG A 67 -10.85 -12.46 9.61
N ARG A 68 -9.78 -12.78 8.91
CA ARG A 68 -8.95 -13.95 9.22
C ARG A 68 -8.07 -13.63 10.43
N MET A 69 -8.07 -14.49 11.44
CA MET A 69 -7.26 -14.30 12.64
C MET A 69 -5.94 -15.05 12.53
N ASP A 70 -4.85 -14.37 12.85
CA ASP A 70 -3.58 -15.05 13.09
C ASP A 70 -3.69 -15.88 14.39
N PRO A 71 -3.26 -17.15 14.39
CA PRO A 71 -3.35 -18.01 15.58
C PRO A 71 -2.64 -17.46 16.81
N GLY A 72 -1.69 -16.54 16.61
CA GLY A 72 -0.95 -15.86 17.67
C GLY A 72 -1.47 -14.47 18.05
N ALA A 73 -2.52 -13.95 17.40
CA ALA A 73 -2.95 -12.55 17.56
C ALA A 73 -3.35 -12.16 19.00
N GLY A 74 -3.82 -13.11 19.81
CA GLY A 74 -4.16 -12.89 21.22
C GLY A 74 -2.97 -12.86 22.18
N ARG A 75 -1.76 -13.18 21.71
CA ARG A 75 -0.57 -13.10 22.54
C ARG A 75 -0.09 -11.66 22.65
N ALA A 76 0.33 -11.26 23.88
CA ALA A 76 0.97 -9.95 24.06
C ALA A 76 2.10 -9.79 23.03
N ALA A 77 2.27 -8.57 22.52
CA ALA A 77 3.41 -8.27 21.66
C ALA A 77 4.67 -8.75 22.39
N SER A 78 5.32 -9.74 21.80
CA SER A 78 6.62 -10.15 22.34
C SER A 78 7.57 -8.97 22.11
N VAL A 79 8.55 -8.85 23.00
CA VAL A 79 9.62 -7.84 22.99
C VAL A 79 10.48 -7.93 21.73
N ASP A 80 10.15 -8.82 20.80
CA ASP A 80 10.96 -9.36 19.72
C ASP A 80 11.19 -8.43 18.54
N ASP A 81 10.40 -7.35 18.39
CA ASP A 81 10.61 -6.43 17.27
C ASP A 81 11.88 -5.57 17.36
N LYS A 82 12.51 -5.47 18.54
CA LYS A 82 13.70 -4.63 18.72
C LYS A 82 15.01 -5.26 18.22
N ASN A 83 15.08 -6.59 18.16
CA ASN A 83 16.31 -7.34 17.82
C ASN A 83 16.00 -8.50 16.86
N ASN A 84 15.18 -8.24 15.84
CA ASN A 84 14.79 -9.25 14.86
C ASN A 84 15.58 -9.05 13.56
N PRO A 85 16.78 -9.64 13.41
CA PRO A 85 17.65 -9.42 12.24
C PRO A 85 17.05 -9.96 10.95
N ASP A 86 16.08 -10.86 11.05
CA ASP A 86 15.42 -11.47 9.89
C ASP A 86 14.08 -10.80 9.54
N ASP A 87 13.67 -9.75 10.26
CA ASP A 87 12.36 -9.05 10.12
C ASP A 87 11.17 -10.03 10.14
N VAL A 88 11.24 -11.10 10.93
CA VAL A 88 10.14 -12.04 11.07
C VAL A 88 9.00 -11.39 11.87
N PRO A 89 7.80 -11.24 11.30
CA PRO A 89 6.76 -10.46 11.95
C PRO A 89 6.17 -11.16 13.17
N GLY A 90 6.02 -10.42 14.27
CA GLY A 90 5.29 -10.86 15.45
C GLY A 90 3.78 -11.02 15.18
N PRO A 91 3.00 -11.59 16.11
CA PRO A 91 1.57 -11.88 15.90
C PRO A 91 0.73 -10.65 15.53
N ARG A 92 1.05 -9.47 16.06
CA ARG A 92 0.32 -8.22 15.74
C ARG A 92 0.58 -7.76 14.30
N VAL A 93 1.83 -7.81 13.85
CA VAL A 93 2.19 -7.44 12.48
C VAL A 93 1.58 -8.44 11.49
N ARG A 94 1.58 -9.74 11.82
CA ARG A 94 0.90 -10.77 11.01
C ARG A 94 -0.60 -10.51 10.93
N GLN A 95 -1.24 -10.15 12.05
CA GLN A 95 -2.66 -9.79 12.06
C GLN A 95 -2.92 -8.55 11.20
N GLN A 96 -2.10 -7.50 11.29
CA GLN A 96 -2.20 -6.32 10.44
C GLN A 96 -2.13 -6.70 8.95
N THR A 97 -1.23 -7.62 8.58
CA THR A 97 -1.15 -8.11 7.20
C THR A 97 -2.43 -8.81 6.76
N LEU A 98 -3.04 -9.65 7.62
CA LEU A 98 -4.30 -10.34 7.31
C LEU A 98 -5.49 -9.37 7.25
N ASP A 99 -5.51 -8.35 8.09
CA ASP A 99 -6.51 -7.28 8.04
C ASP A 99 -6.42 -6.54 6.70
N LEU A 100 -5.20 -6.22 6.25
CA LEU A 100 -4.97 -5.63 4.93
C LEU A 100 -5.41 -6.53 3.78
N VAL A 101 -5.19 -7.85 3.88
CA VAL A 101 -5.70 -8.83 2.90
C VAL A 101 -7.21 -8.73 2.77
N SER A 102 -7.93 -8.60 3.89
CA SER A 102 -9.39 -8.44 3.88
C SER A 102 -9.80 -7.17 3.13
N VAL A 103 -9.15 -6.03 3.42
CA VAL A 103 -9.41 -4.75 2.75
C VAL A 103 -9.16 -4.84 1.23
N LEU A 104 -8.04 -5.43 0.83
CA LEU A 104 -7.69 -5.58 -0.59
C LEU A 104 -8.69 -6.44 -1.35
N ARG A 105 -9.17 -7.53 -0.73
CA ARG A 105 -10.19 -8.40 -1.33
C ARG A 105 -11.55 -7.72 -1.44
N ASP A 106 -11.93 -6.96 -0.43
CA ASP A 106 -13.18 -6.23 -0.46
C ASP A 106 -13.18 -5.17 -1.56
N VAL A 107 -12.10 -4.41 -1.72
CA VAL A 107 -11.94 -3.43 -2.80
C VAL A 107 -11.87 -4.10 -4.18
N GLY A 108 -11.20 -5.25 -4.29
CA GLY A 108 -11.05 -5.99 -5.55
C GLY A 108 -12.29 -6.75 -6.00
N GLY A 109 -13.26 -7.00 -5.08
CA GLY A 109 -14.46 -7.78 -5.35
C GLY A 109 -15.43 -7.14 -6.36
N VAL A 110 -16.27 -8.00 -6.97
CA VAL A 110 -17.36 -7.57 -7.86
C VAL A 110 -18.44 -6.90 -6.99
N GLY A 111 -18.45 -5.59 -6.92
CA GLY A 111 -19.35 -4.80 -6.06
C GLY A 111 -18.62 -4.02 -4.97
N GLY A 112 -17.37 -4.35 -4.69
CA GLY A 112 -16.51 -3.55 -3.82
C GLY A 112 -15.98 -2.31 -4.56
N GLY A 113 -15.97 -1.17 -3.89
CA GLY A 113 -15.31 0.04 -4.39
C GLY A 113 -16.01 0.85 -5.48
N GLY A 114 -17.30 0.60 -5.76
CA GLY A 114 -18.12 1.52 -6.58
C GLY A 114 -17.58 1.82 -7.98
N GLY A 115 -16.84 0.90 -8.62
CA GLY A 115 -16.32 1.09 -9.99
C GLY A 115 -15.05 1.94 -10.09
N ALA A 116 -14.27 2.09 -9.02
CA ALA A 116 -12.97 2.75 -9.07
C ALA A 116 -11.97 1.97 -9.93
N ASP A 117 -11.16 2.66 -10.72
CA ASP A 117 -10.10 2.06 -11.54
C ASP A 117 -8.82 1.88 -10.74
N TYR A 118 -8.58 2.75 -9.77
CA TYR A 118 -7.38 2.79 -8.93
C TYR A 118 -7.74 2.79 -7.45
N VAL A 119 -6.79 2.32 -6.65
CA VAL A 119 -6.84 2.32 -5.19
C VAL A 119 -5.62 3.04 -4.67
N LEU A 120 -5.81 3.95 -3.71
CA LEU A 120 -4.76 4.52 -2.89
C LEU A 120 -4.90 3.96 -1.48
N LEU A 121 -3.88 3.27 -1.02
CA LEU A 121 -3.82 2.70 0.33
C LEU A 121 -3.03 3.64 1.23
N THR A 122 -3.52 3.84 2.45
CA THR A 122 -2.82 4.61 3.47
C THR A 122 -3.17 4.11 4.87
N GLU A 123 -2.34 4.44 5.84
CA GLU A 123 -2.56 4.16 7.27
C GLU A 123 -3.44 5.26 7.89
N ASP A 124 -4.01 4.99 9.07
CA ASP A 124 -4.96 5.87 9.76
C ASP A 124 -4.28 7.03 10.53
N ASP A 125 -2.97 7.07 10.51
CA ASP A 125 -2.12 8.09 11.15
C ASP A 125 -1.20 8.82 10.14
N ALA A 126 -1.63 8.90 8.87
CA ALA A 126 -0.92 9.60 7.81
C ALA A 126 -1.80 10.71 7.20
N THR A 127 -1.37 11.96 7.27
CA THR A 127 -2.06 13.09 6.64
C THR A 127 -1.52 13.35 5.24
N MET A 128 -2.41 13.58 4.29
CA MET A 128 -2.03 13.97 2.93
C MET A 128 -1.51 15.41 2.93
N CYS A 129 -0.38 15.62 2.28
CA CYS A 129 0.22 16.94 2.12
C CYS A 129 -0.58 17.81 1.14
N GLU A 130 -0.55 19.12 1.33
CA GLU A 130 -1.31 20.06 0.51
C GLU A 130 -0.90 20.01 -0.97
N GLY A 131 -1.88 19.96 -1.89
CA GLY A 131 -1.67 19.88 -3.34
C GLY A 131 -1.22 18.51 -3.85
N HIS A 132 -1.06 17.52 -2.95
CA HIS A 132 -0.49 16.24 -3.35
C HIS A 132 -1.48 15.28 -4.03
N LEU A 133 -2.78 15.39 -3.80
CA LEU A 133 -3.74 14.57 -4.55
C LEU A 133 -3.69 14.90 -6.06
N ALA A 134 -3.61 16.18 -6.40
CA ALA A 134 -3.39 16.62 -7.78
C ALA A 134 -2.02 16.16 -8.31
N GLY A 135 -0.98 16.22 -7.46
CA GLY A 135 0.35 15.69 -7.77
C GLY A 135 0.35 14.18 -8.06
N ILE A 136 -0.39 13.40 -7.28
CA ILE A 136 -0.55 11.96 -7.50
C ILE A 136 -1.22 11.70 -8.84
N GLY A 137 -2.30 12.43 -9.19
CA GLY A 137 -2.96 12.30 -10.49
C GLY A 137 -2.00 12.53 -11.67
N ARG A 138 -1.16 13.59 -11.60
CA ARG A 138 -0.14 13.86 -12.64
C ARG A 138 0.90 12.74 -12.72
N LYS A 139 1.37 12.21 -11.59
CA LYS A 139 2.34 11.11 -11.54
C LYS A 139 1.76 9.80 -12.10
N MET A 140 0.49 9.51 -11.81
CA MET A 140 -0.21 8.37 -12.42
C MET A 140 -0.30 8.50 -13.94
N ALA A 141 -0.62 9.68 -14.44
CA ALA A 141 -0.64 9.93 -15.89
C ALA A 141 0.74 9.74 -16.52
N ALA A 142 1.81 10.23 -15.85
CA ALA A 142 3.18 10.03 -16.29
C ALA A 142 3.60 8.55 -16.25
N ALA A 143 3.26 7.82 -15.20
CA ALA A 143 3.50 6.38 -15.09
C ALA A 143 2.80 5.62 -16.23
N ALA A 144 1.54 5.94 -16.52
CA ALA A 144 0.77 5.34 -17.59
C ALA A 144 1.32 5.67 -18.99
N ALA A 145 1.94 6.83 -19.17
CA ALA A 145 2.61 7.20 -20.42
C ALA A 145 3.90 6.37 -20.67
N VAL A 146 4.57 5.93 -19.59
CA VAL A 146 5.75 5.07 -19.66
C VAL A 146 5.36 3.60 -19.81
N ASP A 147 4.42 3.15 -19.00
CA ASP A 147 3.88 1.79 -19.00
C ASP A 147 2.39 1.83 -18.66
N PRO A 148 1.49 1.67 -19.64
CA PRO A 148 0.04 1.67 -19.39
C PRO A 148 -0.43 0.60 -18.40
N MET A 149 0.36 -0.45 -18.22
CA MET A 149 0.07 -1.58 -17.34
C MET A 149 0.91 -1.55 -16.05
N TRP A 150 1.40 -0.37 -15.65
CA TRP A 150 2.17 -0.23 -14.43
C TRP A 150 1.49 -0.91 -13.23
N THR A 151 2.27 -1.38 -12.27
CA THR A 151 1.76 -2.17 -11.14
C THR A 151 1.48 -1.30 -9.92
N MET A 152 2.42 -0.44 -9.57
CA MET A 152 2.39 0.34 -8.35
C MET A 152 3.10 1.68 -8.53
N LEU A 153 2.52 2.71 -7.91
CA LEU A 153 3.17 4.00 -7.68
C LEU A 153 3.21 4.24 -6.17
N ARG A 154 4.42 4.26 -5.60
CA ARG A 154 4.64 4.58 -4.19
C ARG A 154 4.86 6.08 -4.03
N THR A 155 4.06 6.74 -3.18
CA THR A 155 4.11 8.20 -2.97
C THR A 155 4.53 8.61 -1.57
N SER A 156 4.80 7.64 -0.70
CA SER A 156 5.34 7.83 0.66
C SER A 156 6.14 6.60 1.09
N ILE A 157 6.49 6.51 2.36
CA ILE A 157 7.23 5.38 2.95
C ILE A 157 6.27 4.35 3.55
N GLY A 158 6.78 3.15 3.86
CA GLY A 158 6.00 2.08 4.47
C GLY A 158 4.79 1.68 3.61
N PHE A 159 3.66 1.54 4.26
CA PHE A 159 2.38 1.22 3.61
C PHE A 159 1.49 2.46 3.38
N ILE A 160 2.09 3.65 3.36
CA ILE A 160 1.42 4.93 3.18
C ILE A 160 1.53 5.38 1.73
N GLY A 161 0.43 5.83 1.14
CA GLY A 161 0.42 6.44 -0.19
C GLY A 161 0.77 5.46 -1.33
N ILE A 162 0.27 4.24 -1.27
CA ILE A 162 0.44 3.23 -2.30
C ILE A 162 -0.71 3.31 -3.29
N VAL A 163 -0.42 3.65 -4.54
CA VAL A 163 -1.40 3.68 -5.62
C VAL A 163 -1.20 2.46 -6.52
N MET A 164 -2.30 1.78 -6.87
CA MET A 164 -2.29 0.63 -7.78
C MET A 164 -3.60 0.53 -8.57
N HIS A 165 -3.59 -0.25 -9.65
CA HIS A 165 -4.83 -0.61 -10.32
C HIS A 165 -5.69 -1.50 -9.41
N ARG A 166 -7.00 -1.23 -9.35
CA ARG A 166 -7.93 -2.05 -8.57
C ARG A 166 -7.89 -3.52 -8.97
N ALA A 167 -7.67 -3.80 -10.24
CA ALA A 167 -7.57 -5.17 -10.75
C ALA A 167 -6.42 -5.98 -10.12
N ASP A 168 -5.40 -5.32 -9.58
CA ASP A 168 -4.23 -5.98 -8.98
C ASP A 168 -4.39 -6.26 -7.48
N THR A 169 -5.41 -5.69 -6.82
CA THR A 169 -5.58 -5.81 -5.36
C THR A 169 -5.73 -7.26 -4.90
N ASN A 170 -6.46 -8.10 -5.65
CA ASN A 170 -6.61 -9.51 -5.32
C ASN A 170 -5.29 -10.29 -5.48
N ALA A 171 -4.46 -9.95 -6.46
CA ALA A 171 -3.16 -10.58 -6.65
C ALA A 171 -2.21 -10.22 -5.49
N LEU A 172 -2.20 -8.96 -5.06
CA LEU A 172 -1.46 -8.53 -3.87
C LEU A 172 -2.00 -9.22 -2.60
N ALA A 173 -3.33 -9.28 -2.43
CA ALA A 173 -3.95 -9.94 -1.28
C ALA A 173 -3.51 -11.41 -1.16
N ASN A 174 -3.52 -12.14 -2.28
CA ASN A 174 -3.09 -13.54 -2.32
C ASN A 174 -1.60 -13.69 -1.98
N PHE A 175 -0.75 -12.79 -2.47
CA PHE A 175 0.66 -12.76 -2.13
C PHE A 175 0.90 -12.50 -0.64
N LEU A 176 0.27 -11.48 -0.09
CA LEU A 176 0.36 -11.14 1.33
C LEU A 176 -0.10 -12.31 2.20
N GLU A 177 -1.25 -12.94 1.88
CA GLU A 177 -1.78 -14.07 2.64
C GLU A 177 -0.86 -15.30 2.59
N THR A 178 -0.17 -15.54 1.47
CA THR A 178 0.80 -16.63 1.35
C THR A 178 2.06 -16.37 2.18
N HIS A 179 2.46 -15.11 2.31
CA HIS A 179 3.77 -14.73 2.85
C HIS A 179 3.73 -13.97 4.18
N TYR A 180 2.54 -13.75 4.80
CA TYR A 180 2.37 -12.89 6.00
C TYR A 180 3.21 -13.30 7.21
N GLN A 181 3.62 -14.55 7.30
CA GLN A 181 4.48 -15.04 8.39
C GLN A 181 5.96 -14.77 8.13
N ARG A 182 6.34 -14.37 6.94
CA ARG A 182 7.73 -14.27 6.51
C ARG A 182 8.31 -12.88 6.68
N LYS A 183 7.54 -11.83 6.39
CA LYS A 183 7.97 -10.44 6.45
C LYS A 183 6.79 -9.51 6.78
N PRO A 184 7.05 -8.30 7.31
CA PRO A 184 6.04 -7.25 7.45
C PRO A 184 5.41 -6.86 6.10
N PRO A 185 4.17 -6.31 6.10
CA PRO A 185 3.41 -6.05 4.88
C PRO A 185 4.07 -5.04 3.93
N ASP A 186 4.78 -4.05 4.44
CA ASP A 186 5.52 -3.05 3.66
C ASP A 186 6.69 -3.68 2.88
N ILE A 187 7.43 -4.59 3.49
CA ILE A 187 8.48 -5.36 2.81
C ILE A 187 7.88 -6.34 1.81
N LEU A 188 6.79 -7.03 2.17
CA LEU A 188 6.09 -7.95 1.26
C LEU A 188 5.54 -7.23 0.04
N LEU A 189 5.05 -6.00 0.18
CA LEU A 189 4.60 -5.18 -0.94
C LEU A 189 5.71 -4.98 -1.98
N ILE A 190 6.91 -4.61 -1.53
CA ILE A 190 8.05 -4.43 -2.42
C ILE A 190 8.51 -5.76 -3.02
N GLU A 191 8.51 -6.83 -2.25
CA GLU A 191 8.80 -8.17 -2.77
C GLU A 191 7.75 -8.67 -3.78
N TRP A 192 6.49 -8.29 -3.64
CA TRP A 192 5.44 -8.60 -4.60
C TRP A 192 5.74 -7.98 -5.97
N VAL A 193 6.19 -6.74 -6.01
CA VAL A 193 6.49 -6.04 -7.28
C VAL A 193 7.85 -6.44 -7.81
N ALA A 194 8.91 -6.23 -7.05
CA ALA A 194 10.31 -6.30 -7.50
C ALA A 194 11.04 -7.57 -7.06
N GLY A 195 10.45 -8.33 -6.14
CA GLY A 195 11.04 -9.56 -5.61
C GLY A 195 10.85 -10.79 -6.51
N ASN A 196 11.50 -11.87 -6.13
CA ASN A 196 11.58 -13.10 -6.91
C ASN A 196 10.59 -14.19 -6.45
N TRP A 197 9.74 -13.92 -5.49
CA TRP A 197 8.86 -14.89 -4.85
C TRP A 197 7.67 -15.26 -5.71
N GLU A 198 7.20 -16.51 -5.59
CA GLU A 198 5.98 -16.99 -6.23
C GLU A 198 4.77 -16.11 -5.87
N GLY A 199 3.90 -15.87 -6.85
CA GLY A 199 2.75 -14.97 -6.71
C GLY A 199 3.06 -13.50 -6.95
N GLY A 200 4.34 -13.10 -6.97
CA GLY A 200 4.74 -11.73 -7.28
C GLY A 200 4.76 -11.41 -8.78
N VAL A 201 4.80 -10.13 -9.10
CA VAL A 201 4.77 -9.62 -10.49
C VAL A 201 5.93 -10.17 -11.33
N ARG A 202 7.13 -10.22 -10.77
CA ARG A 202 8.30 -10.79 -11.44
C ARG A 202 8.13 -12.27 -11.75
N ALA A 203 7.57 -13.05 -10.81
CA ALA A 203 7.33 -14.48 -11.02
C ALA A 203 6.25 -14.73 -12.09
N HIS A 204 5.21 -13.90 -12.15
CA HIS A 204 4.24 -13.93 -13.24
C HIS A 204 4.90 -13.66 -14.59
N GLY A 205 5.73 -12.65 -14.70
CA GLY A 205 6.48 -12.34 -15.91
C GLY A 205 7.41 -13.48 -16.35
N ALA A 206 8.11 -14.12 -15.40
CA ALA A 206 8.95 -15.26 -15.68
C ALA A 206 8.14 -16.47 -16.25
N ARG A 207 7.02 -16.78 -15.61
CA ARG A 207 6.11 -17.86 -16.10
C ARG A 207 5.54 -17.54 -17.49
N ALA A 208 5.17 -16.29 -17.75
CA ALA A 208 4.67 -15.88 -19.07
C ALA A 208 5.72 -16.08 -20.18
N ARG A 209 7.01 -16.04 -19.84
CA ARG A 209 8.12 -16.35 -20.75
C ARG A 209 8.48 -17.85 -20.82
N GLY A 210 7.71 -18.72 -20.14
CA GLY A 210 7.94 -20.16 -20.09
C GLY A 210 9.01 -20.61 -19.09
N GLU A 211 9.47 -19.70 -18.20
CA GLU A 211 10.47 -20.02 -17.19
C GLU A 211 9.85 -20.77 -16.00
N GLN A 212 10.56 -21.79 -15.50
CA GLN A 212 10.14 -22.50 -14.31
C GLN A 212 10.64 -21.84 -13.03
N LEU A 213 9.78 -21.76 -12.02
CA LEU A 213 10.18 -21.38 -10.67
C LEU A 213 10.89 -22.57 -10.00
N ILE A 214 11.93 -22.26 -9.25
CA ILE A 214 12.74 -23.22 -8.50
C ILE A 214 12.41 -23.17 -7.01
N PRO A 215 12.63 -24.25 -6.22
CA PRO A 215 12.50 -24.20 -4.77
C PRO A 215 13.44 -23.15 -4.17
N ASP A 216 12.96 -22.42 -3.15
CA ASP A 216 13.82 -21.56 -2.37
C ASP A 216 14.82 -22.38 -1.55
N LYS A 217 16.03 -21.85 -1.38
CA LYS A 217 17.10 -22.58 -0.66
C LYS A 217 16.87 -22.66 0.85
N LYS A 218 16.21 -21.63 1.42
CA LYS A 218 15.94 -21.55 2.86
C LYS A 218 14.63 -22.23 3.23
N ASP A 219 13.62 -22.12 2.36
CA ASP A 219 12.32 -22.76 2.53
C ASP A 219 11.90 -23.46 1.21
N PRO A 220 12.16 -24.76 1.09
CA PRO A 220 11.83 -25.52 -0.11
C PRO A 220 10.33 -25.63 -0.42
N THR A 221 9.45 -25.25 0.50
CA THR A 221 8.00 -25.20 0.26
C THR A 221 7.61 -23.99 -0.59
N LEU A 222 8.43 -22.96 -0.62
CA LEU A 222 8.26 -21.77 -1.43
C LEU A 222 8.99 -21.88 -2.77
N ARG A 223 8.47 -21.17 -3.77
CA ARG A 223 9.06 -21.09 -5.11
C ARG A 223 9.59 -19.71 -5.40
N VAL A 224 10.72 -19.65 -6.09
CA VAL A 224 11.36 -18.38 -6.48
C VAL A 224 11.76 -18.41 -7.95
N VAL A 225 11.91 -17.24 -8.52
CA VAL A 225 12.44 -17.04 -9.86
C VAL A 225 13.91 -17.44 -9.90
N SER A 226 14.34 -18.11 -10.97
CA SER A 226 15.74 -18.48 -11.17
C SER A 226 16.66 -17.24 -11.21
N LYS A 227 17.95 -17.41 -10.92
CA LYS A 227 18.91 -16.29 -10.95
C LYS A 227 19.02 -15.62 -12.33
N SER A 228 18.80 -16.34 -13.41
CA SER A 228 18.79 -15.79 -14.77
C SER A 228 17.55 -14.93 -15.01
N ALA A 229 16.37 -15.46 -14.67
CA ALA A 229 15.10 -14.74 -14.79
C ALA A 229 15.02 -13.52 -13.86
N ALA A 230 15.66 -13.57 -12.69
CA ALA A 230 15.72 -12.44 -11.74
C ALA A 230 16.47 -11.22 -12.29
N LYS A 231 17.32 -11.41 -13.30
CA LYS A 231 18.05 -10.31 -13.98
C LYS A 231 17.25 -9.65 -15.11
N MET A 232 16.14 -10.26 -15.52
CA MET A 232 15.30 -9.68 -16.56
C MET A 232 14.51 -8.48 -16.02
N PRO A 233 14.21 -7.48 -16.86
CA PRO A 233 13.35 -6.36 -16.50
C PRO A 233 11.99 -6.85 -15.97
N LEU A 234 11.35 -6.04 -15.12
CA LEU A 234 9.97 -6.30 -14.69
C LEU A 234 9.04 -6.26 -15.90
N ALA A 235 8.08 -7.16 -15.93
CA ALA A 235 7.07 -7.20 -16.99
C ALA A 235 6.14 -5.97 -16.94
N ARG A 236 6.03 -5.33 -15.77
CA ARG A 236 5.19 -4.17 -15.51
C ARG A 236 5.94 -3.18 -14.64
N GLY A 237 5.76 -1.89 -14.92
CA GLY A 237 6.45 -0.82 -14.22
C GLY A 237 6.06 -0.71 -12.75
N HIS A 238 7.05 -0.41 -11.92
CA HIS A 238 6.88 0.06 -10.55
C HIS A 238 7.51 1.45 -10.47
N PHE A 239 6.78 2.41 -9.94
CA PHE A 239 7.21 3.80 -9.86
C PHE A 239 7.26 4.28 -8.40
N VAL A 240 8.18 5.20 -8.12
CA VAL A 240 8.29 5.87 -6.83
C VAL A 240 8.27 7.37 -7.07
N SER A 241 7.47 8.08 -6.31
CA SER A 241 7.48 9.55 -6.29
C SER A 241 8.84 10.05 -5.80
N LEU A 242 9.38 11.10 -6.41
CA LEU A 242 10.60 11.75 -5.91
C LEU A 242 10.37 12.48 -4.59
N LYS A 243 9.13 12.89 -4.32
CA LYS A 243 8.76 13.65 -3.14
C LYS A 243 7.68 12.93 -2.34
N ASN A 244 7.78 13.05 -1.02
CA ASN A 244 6.81 12.50 -0.08
C ASN A 244 5.47 13.25 -0.17
N ALA A 245 4.38 12.50 -0.28
CA ALA A 245 3.03 13.03 -0.40
C ALA A 245 2.21 12.94 0.90
N PHE A 246 2.77 12.31 1.93
CA PHE A 246 2.08 12.12 3.21
C PHE A 246 3.02 12.36 4.37
N GLU A 247 2.54 13.04 5.38
CA GLU A 247 3.18 13.16 6.69
C GLU A 247 2.59 12.12 7.64
N HIS A 248 3.44 11.30 8.24
CA HIS A 248 3.03 10.36 9.29
C HIS A 248 2.94 11.10 10.63
N ILE A 249 1.77 11.12 11.22
CA ILE A 249 1.47 11.87 12.45
C ILE A 249 1.37 10.99 13.70
N GLY A 250 1.61 9.69 13.55
CA GLY A 250 1.66 8.74 14.66
C GLY A 250 2.94 8.91 15.47
N GLU A 251 2.83 9.36 16.72
CA GLU A 251 3.99 9.55 17.60
C GLU A 251 4.52 8.25 18.20
N VAL A 252 3.64 7.26 18.36
CA VAL A 252 3.97 5.97 18.98
C VAL A 252 3.42 4.84 18.12
N SER A 253 4.31 3.93 17.71
CA SER A 253 3.89 2.74 16.98
C SER A 253 3.01 1.85 17.85
N SER A 254 1.78 1.58 17.39
CA SER A 254 0.88 0.61 18.03
C SER A 254 1.45 -0.82 18.02
N LEU A 255 2.37 -1.10 17.11
CA LEU A 255 3.01 -2.41 16.94
C LEU A 255 4.24 -2.59 17.85
N ARG A 256 5.03 -1.53 18.05
CA ARG A 256 6.34 -1.60 18.70
C ARG A 256 6.40 -0.97 20.09
N ALA A 257 5.34 -0.24 20.50
CA ALA A 257 5.32 0.55 21.73
C ALA A 257 6.55 1.47 21.91
N THR A 258 7.14 1.90 20.80
CA THR A 258 8.28 2.83 20.73
C THR A 258 7.89 4.02 19.90
N HIS A 259 8.61 5.15 20.06
CA HIS A 259 8.43 6.28 19.16
C HIS A 259 8.57 5.82 17.71
N ALA A 260 7.67 6.30 16.85
CA ALA A 260 7.77 6.08 15.42
C ALA A 260 9.15 6.55 14.93
N SER A 261 9.74 5.83 14.00
CA SER A 261 10.93 6.31 13.30
C SER A 261 10.60 7.63 12.62
N VAL A 262 11.58 8.53 12.54
CA VAL A 262 11.44 9.79 11.81
C VAL A 262 10.95 9.49 10.41
N THR A 263 9.72 9.90 10.15
CA THR A 263 9.13 9.82 8.81
C THR A 263 9.45 11.11 8.06
N PRO A 264 9.65 11.05 6.75
CA PRO A 264 9.95 12.24 6.00
C PRO A 264 8.78 13.22 6.06
N ASP A 265 9.10 14.51 6.21
CA ASP A 265 8.14 15.59 6.09
C ASP A 265 7.51 15.64 4.70
N CYS A 266 6.47 16.46 4.55
CA CYS A 266 5.92 16.79 3.25
C CYS A 266 7.01 17.28 2.28
N ASP A 267 6.95 16.84 1.04
CA ASP A 267 7.92 17.17 -0.02
C ASP A 267 9.36 16.68 0.21
N ALA A 268 9.64 15.97 1.29
CA ALA A 268 10.97 15.38 1.50
C ALA A 268 11.31 14.37 0.39
N PRO A 269 12.60 14.26 0.00
CA PRO A 269 13.03 13.33 -1.03
C PRO A 269 12.81 11.86 -0.63
N LEU A 270 11.99 11.12 -1.37
CA LEU A 270 11.78 9.69 -1.13
C LEU A 270 12.94 8.80 -1.61
N THR A 271 13.82 9.31 -2.46
CA THR A 271 14.99 8.57 -2.97
C THR A 271 15.93 8.10 -1.87
N SER A 272 15.95 8.79 -0.71
CA SER A 272 16.74 8.39 0.47
C SER A 272 16.14 7.19 1.21
N PHE A 273 14.89 6.84 0.93
CA PHE A 273 14.12 5.77 1.57
C PHE A 273 13.79 4.62 0.63
N LEU A 274 14.55 4.48 -0.47
CA LEU A 274 14.39 3.37 -1.40
C LEU A 274 14.87 2.07 -0.78
N TRP A 275 14.05 1.05 -0.88
CA TRP A 275 14.42 -0.30 -0.52
C TRP A 275 15.51 -0.85 -1.45
N ALA A 276 16.29 -1.83 -0.98
CA ALA A 276 17.35 -2.44 -1.79
C ALA A 276 16.83 -3.00 -3.13
N LEU A 277 15.58 -3.48 -3.15
CA LEU A 277 14.90 -3.99 -4.34
C LEU A 277 14.40 -2.88 -5.27
N GLU A 278 14.32 -1.63 -4.81
CA GLU A 278 13.90 -0.45 -5.57
C GLU A 278 15.08 0.36 -6.11
N ARG A 279 16.29 -0.18 -6.08
CA ARG A 279 17.46 0.50 -6.64
C ARG A 279 17.38 0.52 -8.16
N PHE A 280 17.24 1.70 -8.70
CA PHE A 280 17.09 1.94 -10.14
C PHE A 280 18.45 1.95 -10.83
N LYS A 281 18.53 1.33 -12.01
CA LYS A 281 19.73 1.41 -12.85
C LYS A 281 19.77 2.70 -13.67
N ASN A 282 18.62 3.29 -13.97
CA ASN A 282 18.54 4.52 -14.75
C ASN A 282 17.38 5.42 -14.28
N PRO A 283 17.57 6.22 -13.21
CA PRO A 283 16.50 7.05 -12.65
C PRO A 283 16.10 8.24 -13.55
N ALA A 284 16.82 8.51 -14.64
CA ALA A 284 16.65 9.76 -15.40
C ALA A 284 15.38 9.80 -16.26
N ARG A 285 14.76 8.66 -16.59
CA ARG A 285 13.65 8.61 -17.57
C ARG A 285 12.35 9.29 -17.19
N CYS A 286 12.11 9.50 -15.90
CA CYS A 286 10.86 10.08 -15.40
C CYS A 286 11.09 11.18 -14.37
N ALA A 287 12.31 11.69 -14.23
CA ALA A 287 12.66 12.70 -13.24
C ALA A 287 11.85 13.99 -13.40
N ASP A 288 11.58 14.43 -14.64
CA ASP A 288 10.78 15.61 -14.94
C ASP A 288 9.32 15.46 -14.51
N ALA A 289 8.78 14.25 -14.47
CA ALA A 289 7.43 13.94 -13.99
C ALA A 289 7.36 13.76 -12.47
N GLY A 290 8.50 13.88 -11.76
CA GLY A 290 8.58 13.69 -10.31
C GLY A 290 8.42 12.24 -9.86
N ILE A 291 8.71 11.26 -10.74
CA ILE A 291 8.72 9.82 -10.45
C ILE A 291 10.00 9.17 -10.97
N VAL A 292 10.35 8.03 -10.41
CA VAL A 292 11.44 7.16 -10.89
C VAL A 292 10.92 5.76 -11.13
N PRO A 293 11.30 5.11 -12.24
CA PRO A 293 10.95 3.73 -12.51
C PRO A 293 11.86 2.80 -11.70
N CYS A 294 11.28 1.71 -11.21
CA CYS A 294 12.02 0.52 -10.79
C CYS A 294 12.19 -0.42 -11.99
N GLU A 295 13.42 -0.79 -12.32
CA GLU A 295 13.73 -1.80 -13.30
C GLU A 295 13.67 -3.21 -12.71
#